data_d692688064f6f4440e4c6a8a584e2d92
#
_entry.id   d692688064f6f4440e4c6a8a584e2d92
#
_cell.length_a   1.000
_cell.length_b   1.000
_cell.length_c   1.000
_cell.angle_alpha   90.00
_cell.angle_beta   90.00
_cell.angle_gamma   90.00
#
_symmetry.space_group_name_H-M   'P 1'
#
loop_
_entity.id
_entity.type
_entity.pdbx_description
1 polymer ?
#
loop_
_entity_poly.entity_id
_entity_poly.type
_entity_poly.pdbx_seq_one_letter_code
_entity_poly.pdbx_strand_id
1 'polypeptide(L)'
;YSGCGAEWSPGNSNIWPHQSSLDEEYVTNDIGVNGDNIIVSTYAVNPELAGGGECWTDVIRPMGVYAHEFGHILGLPDLYDKNSANGDSEGLGEWCLMASGSWLGFAGDVPAHMSSWCKLQLGWVEPVVIDQNISSANIGTFATTGSVLKVWEDDYYWNRYFLIENRQKTGFDSNLNGEGLMIYHIDENQNYGLNEMSGGFV
;
A
#
# COMPACT_ATOMS: atom_id res chain seq x y z
N TYR A 1 13.16 -15.44 -5.51
CA TYR A 1 14.45 -15.89 -6.05
C TYR A 1 15.49 -15.98 -4.93
N SER A 2 16.49 -16.82 -5.10
CA SER A 2 17.57 -16.96 -4.13
C SER A 2 18.50 -15.74 -4.14
N GLY A 3 19.10 -15.43 -3.00
CA GLY A 3 19.95 -14.25 -2.83
C GLY A 3 19.18 -13.00 -2.44
N CYS A 4 19.85 -11.86 -2.56
CA CYS A 4 19.33 -10.55 -2.17
C CYS A 4 18.89 -9.70 -3.36
N GLY A 5 18.05 -8.72 -3.08
CA GLY A 5 17.51 -7.79 -4.07
C GLY A 5 18.44 -6.62 -4.42
N ALA A 6 17.94 -5.73 -5.26
CA ALA A 6 18.69 -4.57 -5.76
C ALA A 6 18.47 -3.28 -4.96
N GLU A 7 17.62 -3.28 -3.93
CA GLU A 7 17.02 -2.08 -3.32
C GLU A 7 18.02 -1.10 -2.70
N TRP A 8 19.19 -1.59 -2.28
CA TRP A 8 20.17 -0.75 -1.59
C TRP A 8 21.42 -0.42 -2.41
N SER A 9 21.51 -0.92 -3.64
CA SER A 9 22.70 -0.77 -4.47
C SER A 9 22.33 -0.51 -5.92
N PRO A 10 21.97 0.72 -6.28
CA PRO A 10 21.73 1.10 -7.66
C PRO A 10 22.93 0.73 -8.54
N GLY A 11 22.69 0.06 -9.65
CA GLY A 11 23.71 -0.36 -10.60
C GLY A 11 24.28 -1.76 -10.38
N ASN A 12 23.83 -2.52 -9.38
CA ASN A 12 24.13 -3.95 -9.32
C ASN A 12 23.27 -4.75 -10.32
N SER A 13 23.62 -6.00 -10.54
CA SER A 13 22.92 -6.90 -11.45
C SER A 13 21.79 -7.71 -10.80
N ASN A 14 21.45 -7.42 -9.55
CA ASN A 14 20.38 -8.11 -8.84
C ASN A 14 19.01 -7.64 -9.33
N ILE A 15 18.02 -8.51 -9.18
CA ILE A 15 16.65 -8.20 -9.55
C ILE A 15 16.02 -7.30 -8.46
N TRP A 16 15.38 -6.21 -8.89
CA TRP A 16 14.56 -5.38 -8.01
C TRP A 16 13.29 -6.14 -7.66
N PRO A 17 12.85 -6.18 -6.39
CA PRO A 17 11.52 -6.67 -6.05
C PRO A 17 10.46 -5.88 -6.81
N HIS A 18 9.53 -6.57 -7.42
CA HIS A 18 8.49 -5.92 -8.21
C HIS A 18 7.32 -6.84 -8.48
N GLN A 19 6.18 -6.24 -8.77
CA GLN A 19 5.05 -6.87 -9.43
C GLN A 19 5.08 -6.53 -10.92
N SER A 20 4.70 -7.47 -11.77
CA SER A 20 4.54 -7.24 -13.20
C SER A 20 3.51 -8.21 -13.81
N SER A 21 3.25 -8.03 -15.09
CA SER A 21 2.39 -8.90 -15.86
C SER A 21 3.20 -9.75 -16.85
N LEU A 22 2.69 -10.92 -17.15
CA LEU A 22 3.23 -11.75 -18.23
C LEU A 22 2.93 -11.09 -19.58
N ASP A 23 3.86 -11.21 -20.54
CA ASP A 23 3.64 -10.75 -21.92
C ASP A 23 2.49 -11.52 -22.59
N GLU A 24 2.35 -12.80 -22.25
CA GLU A 24 1.26 -13.67 -22.66
C GLU A 24 0.69 -14.37 -21.43
N GLU A 25 -0.63 -14.35 -21.30
CA GLU A 25 -1.32 -15.03 -20.21
C GLU A 25 -1.11 -16.55 -20.28
N TYR A 26 -0.86 -17.16 -19.13
CA TYR A 26 -0.75 -18.61 -19.02
C TYR A 26 -2.06 -19.23 -18.58
N VAL A 27 -2.70 -20.00 -19.46
CA VAL A 27 -3.92 -20.76 -19.15
C VAL A 27 -3.52 -22.08 -18.48
N THR A 28 -3.90 -22.25 -17.23
CA THR A 28 -3.61 -23.49 -16.49
C THR A 28 -4.60 -24.61 -16.86
N ASN A 29 -4.32 -25.83 -16.40
CA ASN A 29 -5.27 -26.95 -16.49
C ASN A 29 -6.24 -26.99 -15.30
N ASP A 30 -6.07 -26.10 -14.31
CA ASP A 30 -6.92 -26.05 -13.13
C ASP A 30 -8.22 -25.30 -13.44
N ILE A 31 -9.31 -25.77 -12.85
CA ILE A 31 -10.64 -25.20 -13.08
C ILE A 31 -11.02 -24.34 -11.87
N GLY A 32 -11.35 -23.09 -12.14
CA GLY A 32 -11.85 -22.14 -11.15
C GLY A 32 -13.29 -22.42 -10.74
N VAL A 33 -13.77 -21.69 -9.75
CA VAL A 33 -15.14 -21.84 -9.20
C VAL A 33 -16.24 -21.54 -10.21
N ASN A 34 -15.95 -20.78 -11.25
CA ASN A 34 -16.86 -20.46 -12.37
C ASN A 34 -16.90 -21.53 -13.48
N GLY A 35 -16.08 -22.57 -13.37
CA GLY A 35 -15.97 -23.64 -14.37
C GLY A 35 -15.00 -23.37 -15.52
N ASP A 36 -14.34 -22.21 -15.55
CA ASP A 36 -13.33 -21.87 -16.53
C ASP A 36 -11.91 -22.22 -16.04
N ASN A 37 -10.97 -22.31 -16.95
CA ASN A 37 -9.56 -22.49 -16.60
C ASN A 37 -9.04 -21.27 -15.80
N ILE A 38 -8.21 -21.53 -14.81
CA ILE A 38 -7.50 -20.46 -14.09
C ILE A 38 -6.43 -19.89 -15.04
N ILE A 39 -6.39 -18.57 -15.14
CA ILE A 39 -5.42 -17.82 -15.95
C ILE A 39 -4.43 -17.13 -15.02
N VAL A 40 -3.15 -17.33 -15.27
CA VAL A 40 -2.06 -16.59 -14.61
C VAL A 40 -1.61 -15.47 -15.55
N SER A 41 -1.82 -14.23 -15.14
CA SER A 41 -1.46 -13.03 -15.91
C SER A 41 -0.46 -12.13 -15.20
N THR A 42 -0.37 -12.22 -13.87
CA THR A 42 0.48 -11.36 -13.05
C THR A 42 1.37 -12.19 -12.12
N TYR A 43 2.50 -11.60 -11.74
CA TYR A 43 3.43 -12.21 -10.80
C TYR A 43 4.09 -11.14 -9.92
N ALA A 44 4.61 -11.55 -8.77
CA ALA A 44 5.51 -10.75 -7.95
C ALA A 44 6.84 -11.48 -7.77
N VAL A 45 7.93 -10.75 -7.80
CA VAL A 45 9.28 -11.26 -7.62
C VAL A 45 9.89 -10.65 -6.37
N ASN A 46 10.31 -11.48 -5.45
CA ASN A 46 10.92 -11.06 -4.19
C ASN A 46 12.22 -11.83 -3.91
N PRO A 47 13.23 -11.20 -3.27
CA PRO A 47 14.46 -11.86 -2.87
C PRO A 47 14.25 -12.69 -1.61
N GLU A 48 14.95 -13.81 -1.51
CA GLU A 48 14.96 -14.64 -0.31
C GLU A 48 15.65 -13.95 0.87
N LEU A 49 16.78 -13.29 0.60
CA LEU A 49 17.64 -12.73 1.63
C LEU A 49 17.53 -11.21 1.73
N ALA A 50 17.70 -10.71 2.95
CA ALA A 50 17.93 -9.30 3.20
C ALA A 50 19.31 -8.85 2.69
N GLY A 51 19.47 -7.55 2.50
CA GLY A 51 20.66 -6.94 1.94
C GLY A 51 20.45 -6.49 0.51
N GLY A 52 21.30 -5.60 0.06
CA GLY A 52 21.31 -5.05 -1.29
C GLY A 52 22.67 -5.24 -1.92
N GLY A 53 22.71 -5.40 -3.24
CA GLY A 53 23.92 -5.47 -4.03
C GLY A 53 24.75 -6.73 -3.82
N GLU A 54 25.42 -6.81 -2.71
CA GLU A 54 26.08 -8.02 -2.25
C GLU A 54 25.28 -8.59 -1.07
N CYS A 55 24.96 -9.87 -1.11
CA CYS A 55 24.29 -10.57 -0.02
C CYS A 55 25.26 -10.70 1.17
N TRP A 56 25.27 -9.71 2.03
CA TRP A 56 26.14 -9.65 3.20
C TRP A 56 25.51 -10.25 4.47
N THR A 57 24.37 -10.91 4.32
CA THR A 57 23.64 -11.54 5.42
C THR A 57 22.91 -12.79 4.96
N ASP A 58 22.85 -13.80 5.84
CA ASP A 58 22.02 -15.00 5.67
C ASP A 58 20.62 -14.81 6.28
N VAL A 59 20.25 -13.58 6.59
CA VAL A 59 18.94 -13.26 7.17
C VAL A 59 17.88 -13.27 6.07
N ILE A 60 16.81 -14.00 6.29
CA ILE A 60 15.64 -13.98 5.41
C ILE A 60 15.09 -12.56 5.33
N ARG A 61 14.72 -12.14 4.14
CA ARG A 61 14.12 -10.82 3.90
C ARG A 61 12.90 -10.61 4.78
N PRO A 62 12.80 -9.50 5.53
CA PRO A 62 11.61 -9.15 6.28
C PRO A 62 10.36 -9.00 5.41
N MET A 63 9.20 -9.21 6.02
CA MET A 63 7.93 -9.40 5.32
C MET A 63 7.37 -8.19 4.59
N GLY A 64 7.83 -6.97 4.93
CA GLY A 64 7.20 -5.74 4.44
C GLY A 64 7.22 -5.62 2.92
N VAL A 65 8.35 -5.95 2.27
CA VAL A 65 8.45 -5.95 0.81
C VAL A 65 7.53 -6.99 0.18
N TYR A 66 7.51 -8.21 0.72
CA TYR A 66 6.59 -9.26 0.21
C TYR A 66 5.13 -8.82 0.29
N ALA A 67 4.74 -8.22 1.41
CA ALA A 67 3.38 -7.74 1.62
C ALA A 67 3.03 -6.57 0.68
N HIS A 68 4.00 -5.67 0.40
CA HIS A 68 3.87 -4.58 -0.55
C HIS A 68 3.63 -5.11 -1.98
N GLU A 69 4.52 -5.97 -2.47
CA GLU A 69 4.39 -6.55 -3.81
C GLU A 69 3.12 -7.40 -3.96
N PHE A 70 2.70 -8.06 -2.89
CA PHE A 70 1.42 -8.76 -2.88
C PHE A 70 0.23 -7.80 -2.92
N GLY A 71 0.36 -6.62 -2.32
CA GLY A 71 -0.63 -5.54 -2.46
C GLY A 71 -0.87 -5.15 -3.92
N HIS A 72 0.19 -5.12 -4.74
CA HIS A 72 0.07 -4.90 -6.18
C HIS A 72 -0.65 -6.05 -6.90
N ILE A 73 -0.43 -7.30 -6.50
CA ILE A 73 -1.19 -8.45 -7.01
C ILE A 73 -2.69 -8.30 -6.71
N LEU A 74 -3.05 -7.69 -5.58
CA LEU A 74 -4.43 -7.39 -5.22
C LEU A 74 -5.00 -6.17 -5.96
N GLY A 75 -4.20 -5.47 -6.78
CA GLY A 75 -4.62 -4.34 -7.60
C GLY A 75 -4.35 -2.96 -7.00
N LEU A 76 -3.62 -2.88 -5.88
CA LEU A 76 -3.28 -1.60 -5.26
C LEU A 76 -2.08 -0.94 -5.97
N PRO A 77 -2.09 0.38 -6.18
CA PRO A 77 -0.94 1.12 -6.69
C PRO A 77 0.08 1.42 -5.59
N ASP A 78 1.27 1.87 -6.01
CA ASP A 78 2.18 2.59 -5.12
C ASP A 78 1.54 3.88 -4.63
N LEU A 79 1.72 4.19 -3.35
CA LEU A 79 1.24 5.42 -2.72
C LEU A 79 2.39 6.28 -2.16
N TYR A 80 3.62 6.05 -2.61
CA TYR A 80 4.74 6.97 -2.48
C TYR A 80 4.87 7.81 -3.77
N ASP A 81 5.56 8.95 -3.68
CA ASP A 81 5.81 9.79 -4.84
C ASP A 81 6.79 9.12 -5.81
N LYS A 82 6.36 8.92 -7.04
CA LYS A 82 7.15 8.29 -8.12
C LYS A 82 7.85 9.31 -9.02
N ASN A 83 7.59 10.60 -8.83
CA ASN A 83 8.14 11.67 -9.65
C ASN A 83 9.05 12.60 -8.84
N SER A 84 10.27 12.19 -8.64
CA SER A 84 11.28 13.00 -7.93
C SER A 84 11.63 14.34 -8.60
N ALA A 85 11.06 14.64 -9.77
CA ALA A 85 11.36 15.87 -10.50
C ALA A 85 10.45 17.06 -10.14
N ASN A 86 9.35 16.84 -9.42
CA ASN A 86 8.34 17.87 -9.12
C ASN A 86 8.31 18.33 -7.65
N GLY A 87 9.18 17.82 -6.81
CA GLY A 87 9.28 18.19 -5.39
C GLY A 87 9.64 17.01 -4.50
N ASP A 88 9.72 17.27 -3.22
CA ASP A 88 10.08 16.29 -2.20
C ASP A 88 8.81 15.82 -1.46
N SER A 89 7.98 15.02 -2.12
CA SER A 89 6.82 14.39 -1.48
C SER A 89 7.13 12.95 -1.10
N GLU A 90 6.61 12.50 0.03
CA GLU A 90 6.68 11.09 0.46
C GLU A 90 5.38 10.33 0.13
N GLY A 91 4.41 10.98 -0.52
CA GLY A 91 3.07 10.42 -0.70
C GLY A 91 2.45 10.12 0.67
N LEU A 92 1.98 8.89 0.90
CA LEU A 92 1.50 8.47 2.22
C LEU A 92 2.63 8.12 3.19
N GLY A 93 3.90 8.14 2.74
CA GLY A 93 5.07 7.91 3.57
C GLY A 93 4.96 6.63 4.41
N GLU A 94 5.37 6.71 5.66
CA GLU A 94 5.37 5.58 6.59
C GLU A 94 3.98 5.13 7.06
N TRP A 95 2.92 5.87 6.69
CA TRP A 95 1.56 5.58 7.15
C TRP A 95 0.84 4.49 6.33
N CYS A 96 1.45 3.98 5.29
CA CYS A 96 0.83 2.95 4.45
C CYS A 96 1.83 1.90 3.97
N LEU A 97 1.42 0.62 4.02
CA LEU A 97 2.18 -0.49 3.45
C LEU A 97 2.50 -0.27 1.96
N MET A 98 1.57 0.35 1.20
CA MET A 98 1.78 0.65 -0.23
C MET A 98 2.63 1.91 -0.47
N ALA A 99 3.31 2.40 0.56
CA ALA A 99 4.30 3.47 0.54
C ALA A 99 5.51 3.06 1.40
N SER A 100 6.26 4.03 1.97
CA SER A 100 7.43 3.76 2.80
C SER A 100 7.14 2.95 4.06
N GLY A 101 5.86 2.84 4.46
CA GLY A 101 5.42 2.01 5.59
C GLY A 101 5.76 0.53 5.47
N SER A 102 6.06 0.03 4.27
CA SER A 102 6.59 -1.32 4.06
C SER A 102 7.96 -1.55 4.70
N TRP A 103 8.71 -0.48 4.98
CA TRP A 103 10.06 -0.52 5.53
C TRP A 103 10.15 -0.29 7.03
N LEU A 104 9.02 -0.08 7.72
CA LEU A 104 9.01 0.16 9.16
C LEU A 104 9.58 -1.01 9.96
N GLY A 105 10.12 -0.68 11.12
CA GLY A 105 10.89 -1.59 11.94
C GLY A 105 12.30 -1.77 11.41
N PHE A 106 12.88 -2.94 11.58
CA PHE A 106 14.18 -3.25 11.00
C PHE A 106 13.99 -3.79 9.58
N ALA A 107 14.17 -2.91 8.58
CA ALA A 107 14.07 -3.25 7.16
C ALA A 107 12.73 -3.89 6.73
N GLY A 108 11.62 -3.53 7.40
CA GLY A 108 10.29 -4.03 7.08
C GLY A 108 9.84 -5.26 7.87
N ASP A 109 10.43 -5.54 9.03
CA ASP A 109 9.99 -6.65 9.90
C ASP A 109 8.65 -6.34 10.61
N VAL A 110 8.33 -5.06 10.79
CA VAL A 110 7.06 -4.61 11.35
C VAL A 110 6.48 -3.50 10.46
N PRO A 111 6.03 -3.85 9.23
CA PRO A 111 5.51 -2.87 8.29
C PRO A 111 4.21 -2.27 8.79
N ALA A 112 3.90 -1.03 8.36
CA ALA A 112 2.62 -0.39 8.67
C ALA A 112 1.44 -1.15 8.07
N HIS A 113 0.26 -0.98 8.67
CA HIS A 113 -0.99 -1.36 8.03
C HIS A 113 -1.21 -0.58 6.72
N MET A 114 -1.97 -1.16 5.81
CA MET A 114 -2.54 -0.44 4.68
C MET A 114 -3.42 0.71 5.18
N SER A 115 -3.45 1.82 4.44
CA SER A 115 -4.37 2.93 4.70
C SER A 115 -5.83 2.49 4.55
N SER A 116 -6.74 3.28 5.11
CA SER A 116 -8.19 3.05 4.94
C SER A 116 -8.62 3.05 3.48
N TRP A 117 -7.99 3.88 2.63
CA TRP A 117 -8.25 3.87 1.19
C TRP A 117 -7.89 2.52 0.55
N CYS A 118 -6.72 1.96 0.82
CA CYS A 118 -6.34 0.65 0.30
C CYS A 118 -7.34 -0.43 0.70
N LYS A 119 -7.72 -0.47 1.98
CA LYS A 119 -8.68 -1.46 2.48
C LYS A 119 -10.08 -1.26 1.92
N LEU A 120 -10.48 -0.01 1.65
CA LEU A 120 -11.74 0.30 0.96
C LEU A 120 -11.71 -0.22 -0.48
N GLN A 121 -10.63 0.01 -1.23
CA GLN A 121 -10.48 -0.52 -2.60
C GLN A 121 -10.55 -2.06 -2.64
N LEU A 122 -10.02 -2.73 -1.63
CA LEU A 122 -10.08 -4.18 -1.50
C LEU A 122 -11.41 -4.71 -0.96
N GLY A 123 -12.34 -3.84 -0.58
CA GLY A 123 -13.60 -4.23 0.05
C GLY A 123 -13.44 -4.83 1.45
N TRP A 124 -12.33 -4.57 2.12
CA TRP A 124 -12.05 -5.09 3.47
C TRP A 124 -12.64 -4.25 4.59
N VAL A 125 -12.99 -3.02 4.29
CA VAL A 125 -13.69 -2.11 5.21
C VAL A 125 -14.83 -1.42 4.48
N GLU A 126 -15.89 -1.11 5.24
CA GLU A 126 -16.99 -0.28 4.79
C GLU A 126 -17.03 0.99 5.65
N PRO A 127 -16.82 2.19 5.06
CA PRO A 127 -16.76 3.41 5.83
C PRO A 127 -18.17 3.84 6.29
N VAL A 128 -18.23 4.44 7.46
CA VAL A 128 -19.42 5.16 7.89
C VAL A 128 -19.48 6.51 7.21
N VAL A 129 -20.45 6.71 6.35
CA VAL A 129 -20.64 7.97 5.62
C VAL A 129 -21.28 9.01 6.54
N ILE A 130 -20.66 10.17 6.64
CA ILE A 130 -21.14 11.33 7.40
C ILE A 130 -21.58 12.40 6.40
N ASP A 131 -22.88 12.45 6.15
CA ASP A 131 -23.55 13.32 5.18
C ASP A 131 -24.19 14.56 5.83
N GLN A 132 -24.08 14.69 7.15
CA GLN A 132 -24.65 15.80 7.92
C GLN A 132 -23.76 16.16 9.10
N ASN A 133 -23.97 17.36 9.66
CA ASN A 133 -23.25 17.78 10.86
C ASN A 133 -23.61 16.89 12.05
N ILE A 134 -22.59 16.33 12.67
CA ILE A 134 -22.73 15.53 13.89
C ILE A 134 -22.00 16.19 15.06
N SER A 135 -22.49 16.01 16.27
CA SER A 135 -21.86 16.59 17.47
C SER A 135 -20.66 15.78 17.97
N SER A 136 -20.61 14.49 17.65
CA SER A 136 -19.51 13.59 18.05
C SER A 136 -19.52 12.32 17.19
N ALA A 137 -18.34 11.75 16.98
CA ALA A 137 -18.17 10.41 16.43
C ALA A 137 -17.17 9.64 17.30
N ASN A 138 -17.41 8.36 17.46
CA ASN A 138 -16.43 7.46 18.08
C ASN A 138 -15.74 6.66 16.98
N ILE A 139 -14.42 6.82 16.88
CA ILE A 139 -13.60 6.10 15.90
C ILE A 139 -12.69 5.15 16.67
N GLY A 140 -12.98 3.88 16.59
CA GLY A 140 -12.14 2.83 17.16
C GLY A 140 -10.77 2.77 16.46
N THR A 141 -9.81 2.10 17.12
CA THR A 141 -8.48 1.89 16.53
C THR A 141 -8.58 1.13 15.21
N PHE A 142 -8.09 1.72 14.14
CA PHE A 142 -8.23 1.20 12.77
C PHE A 142 -7.73 -0.25 12.64
N ALA A 143 -6.56 -0.55 13.19
CA ALA A 143 -5.94 -1.87 13.13
C ALA A 143 -6.80 -3.01 13.72
N THR A 144 -7.65 -2.69 14.70
CA THR A 144 -8.46 -3.71 15.41
C THR A 144 -9.94 -3.69 15.05
N THR A 145 -10.46 -2.53 14.68
CA THR A 145 -11.91 -2.36 14.42
C THR A 145 -12.25 -2.15 12.95
N GLY A 146 -11.28 -1.73 12.13
CA GLY A 146 -11.54 -1.30 10.77
C GLY A 146 -12.39 -0.04 10.65
N SER A 147 -12.56 0.72 11.76
CA SER A 147 -13.41 1.91 11.78
C SER A 147 -12.85 3.01 10.89
N VAL A 148 -13.66 3.45 9.92
CA VAL A 148 -13.34 4.52 8.97
C VAL A 148 -14.57 5.42 8.84
N LEU A 149 -14.36 6.74 8.85
CA LEU A 149 -15.39 7.69 8.44
C LEU A 149 -15.08 8.21 7.04
N LYS A 150 -16.11 8.33 6.21
CA LYS A 150 -16.08 9.04 4.93
C LYS A 150 -16.88 10.31 5.08
N VAL A 151 -16.26 11.45 4.80
CA VAL A 151 -16.90 12.78 4.96
C VAL A 151 -16.68 13.63 3.71
N TRP A 152 -17.59 14.59 3.48
CA TRP A 152 -17.54 15.55 2.38
C TRP A 152 -17.29 14.92 1.01
N GLU A 153 -18.21 14.10 0.57
CA GLU A 153 -18.29 13.73 -0.84
C GLU A 153 -18.80 14.94 -1.62
N ASP A 154 -17.96 15.46 -2.51
CA ASP A 154 -18.34 16.63 -3.32
C ASP A 154 -19.20 16.18 -4.50
N ASP A 155 -20.48 16.54 -4.49
CA ASP A 155 -21.45 16.25 -5.57
C ASP A 155 -21.08 16.88 -6.92
N TYR A 156 -20.22 17.91 -6.93
CA TYR A 156 -19.80 18.60 -8.14
C TYR A 156 -18.52 18.01 -8.77
N TYR A 157 -17.59 17.51 -7.93
CA TYR A 157 -16.39 16.80 -8.33
C TYR A 157 -16.43 15.36 -7.82
N TRP A 158 -17.32 14.61 -8.34
CA TRP A 158 -17.79 13.25 -8.01
C TRP A 158 -16.69 12.33 -7.56
N ASN A 159 -15.77 12.32 -7.05
CA ASN A 159 -14.77 11.35 -6.57
C ASN A 159 -13.77 12.01 -5.61
N ARG A 160 -14.20 13.11 -4.93
CA ARG A 160 -13.39 13.75 -3.89
C ARG A 160 -14.06 13.61 -2.55
N TYR A 161 -13.34 13.13 -1.58
CA TYR A 161 -13.84 12.93 -0.22
C TYR A 161 -12.68 12.86 0.78
N PHE A 162 -13.01 12.86 2.07
CA PHE A 162 -12.03 12.59 3.11
C PHE A 162 -12.32 11.24 3.76
N LEU A 163 -11.26 10.49 4.05
CA LEU A 163 -11.31 9.34 4.94
C LEU A 163 -10.63 9.72 6.26
N ILE A 164 -11.24 9.30 7.35
CA ILE A 164 -10.72 9.52 8.69
C ILE A 164 -10.60 8.17 9.39
N GLU A 165 -9.40 7.86 9.88
CA GLU A 165 -9.10 6.66 10.66
C GLU A 165 -8.32 7.02 11.93
N ASN A 166 -8.39 6.16 12.94
CA ASN A 166 -7.62 6.31 14.17
C ASN A 166 -6.47 5.30 14.16
N ARG A 167 -5.24 5.80 13.98
CA ARG A 167 -4.01 5.00 14.01
C ARG A 167 -3.42 5.03 15.40
N GLN A 168 -3.07 3.89 15.94
CA GLN A 168 -2.43 3.73 17.23
C GLN A 168 -1.19 2.87 17.11
N LYS A 169 -0.14 3.17 17.88
CA LYS A 169 1.14 2.45 17.85
C LYS A 169 1.02 1.06 18.47
N THR A 170 0.25 0.19 17.83
CA THR A 170 -0.02 -1.18 18.26
C THR A 170 0.10 -2.16 17.09
N GLY A 171 0.50 -3.40 17.35
CA GLY A 171 0.66 -4.43 16.33
C GLY A 171 1.65 -4.00 15.25
N PHE A 172 1.27 -4.10 13.98
CA PHE A 172 2.11 -3.66 12.87
C PHE A 172 2.35 -2.15 12.84
N ASP A 173 1.45 -1.37 13.41
CA ASP A 173 1.63 0.09 13.51
C ASP A 173 2.53 0.54 14.68
N SER A 174 3.15 -0.39 15.42
CA SER A 174 3.96 -0.07 16.61
C SER A 174 5.17 0.82 16.30
N ASN A 175 5.67 0.79 15.08
CA ASN A 175 6.81 1.58 14.64
C ASN A 175 6.44 2.89 13.91
N LEU A 176 5.17 3.25 13.82
CA LEU A 176 4.78 4.54 13.28
C LEU A 176 5.43 5.70 14.05
N ASN A 177 5.74 6.78 13.36
CA ASN A 177 6.32 7.99 13.98
C ASN A 177 5.35 8.73 14.89
N GLY A 178 4.04 8.47 14.79
CA GLY A 178 3.00 9.08 15.60
C GLY A 178 1.77 8.20 15.73
N GLU A 179 0.79 8.69 16.48
CA GLU A 179 -0.53 8.06 16.63
C GLU A 179 -1.62 9.13 16.72
N GLY A 180 -2.85 8.76 16.41
CA GLY A 180 -4.01 9.66 16.45
C GLY A 180 -4.89 9.54 15.21
N LEU A 181 -5.65 10.60 14.94
CA LEU A 181 -6.51 10.66 13.77
C LEU A 181 -5.69 11.01 12.52
N MET A 182 -5.80 10.14 11.54
CA MET A 182 -5.32 10.40 10.18
C MET A 182 -6.49 10.85 9.33
N ILE A 183 -6.30 11.93 8.56
CA ILE A 183 -7.29 12.49 7.64
C ILE A 183 -6.66 12.47 6.25
N TYR A 184 -7.23 11.66 5.36
CA TYR A 184 -6.78 11.56 3.98
C TYR A 184 -7.74 12.34 3.09
N HIS A 185 -7.23 13.25 2.26
CA HIS A 185 -7.97 13.80 1.14
C HIS A 185 -7.82 12.87 -0.06
N ILE A 186 -8.92 12.34 -0.54
CA ILE A 186 -8.94 11.42 -1.67
C ILE A 186 -9.48 12.16 -2.91
N ASP A 187 -8.79 12.03 -4.03
CA ASP A 187 -9.24 12.49 -5.35
C ASP A 187 -9.08 11.35 -6.36
N GLU A 188 -10.15 10.59 -6.58
CA GLU A 188 -10.16 9.45 -7.50
C GLU A 188 -10.04 9.85 -8.98
N ASN A 189 -10.04 11.16 -9.28
CA ASN A 189 -9.82 11.64 -10.65
C ASN A 189 -8.33 11.74 -11.00
N GLN A 190 -7.45 11.59 -10.02
CA GLN A 190 -6.01 11.65 -10.24
C GLN A 190 -5.48 10.33 -10.84
N ASN A 191 -4.42 10.46 -11.61
CA ASN A 191 -3.76 9.30 -12.19
C ASN A 191 -2.84 8.65 -11.14
N TYR A 192 -3.24 7.51 -10.58
CA TYR A 192 -2.44 6.75 -9.63
C TYR A 192 -1.04 6.39 -10.14
N GLY A 193 -0.83 6.35 -11.46
CA GLY A 193 0.46 6.02 -12.06
C GLY A 193 1.56 7.03 -11.80
N LEU A 194 1.21 8.25 -11.44
CA LEU A 194 2.18 9.32 -11.17
C LEU A 194 2.31 9.63 -9.68
N ASN A 195 1.24 9.43 -8.94
CA ASN A 195 1.15 9.72 -7.50
C ASN A 195 1.74 11.10 -7.14
N GLU A 196 1.50 12.05 -8.05
CA GLU A 196 2.07 13.38 -7.98
C GLU A 196 1.23 14.27 -7.08
N MET A 197 1.90 14.96 -6.17
CA MET A 197 1.30 15.99 -5.32
C MET A 197 0.88 17.24 -6.09
N SER A 198 1.00 17.31 -7.40
CA SER A 198 0.54 18.48 -8.17
C SER A 198 -0.97 18.69 -8.11
N GLY A 199 -1.66 17.98 -7.24
CA GLY A 199 -3.08 18.19 -7.03
C GLY A 199 -3.81 17.37 -6.01
N GLY A 200 -3.19 16.60 -5.11
CA GLY A 200 -4.14 15.83 -4.42
C GLY A 200 -3.92 15.01 -3.18
N PHE A 201 -2.76 14.96 -2.59
CA PHE A 201 -2.64 14.37 -1.25
C PHE A 201 -1.95 15.36 -0.31
N VAL A 202 -2.69 15.95 0.57
CA VAL A 202 -2.20 16.70 1.74
C VAL A 202 -2.68 15.97 2.98
#